data_2165e2e2a43797e6e6216d46769d9055
#
_entry.id   2165e2e2a43797e6e6216d46769d9055
#
_cell.length_a   1.000
_cell.length_b   1.000
_cell.length_c   1.000
_cell.angle_alpha   90.00
_cell.angle_beta   90.00
_cell.angle_gamma   90.00
#
_symmetry.space_group_name_H-M   'P 1'
#
loop_
_entity.id
_entity.type
_entity.pdbx_description
1 polymer ?
#
loop_
_entity_poly.entity_id
_entity_poly.type
_entity_poly.pdbx_seq_one_letter_code
_entity_poly.pdbx_strand_id
1 'polypeptide(L)'
;MSNRYFVRAEDVPAYHPANHTGTVNKRLIDPKLTGAKNIEIVCGTLQPGNGALPHAHPGIEQVCYMLEGAAIVEVDGQRQQLGPGDCCYFPADMWHVFTAIGATPCKVLVIYSPPYEEDSSRVIR
;
A
#
# COMPACT_ATOMS: atom_id res chain seq x y z
N MET A 1 10.86 22.94 7.88
CA MET A 1 11.58 21.83 7.26
C MET A 1 11.34 20.56 8.04
N SER A 2 10.99 19.52 7.37
CA SER A 2 10.77 18.25 8.03
C SER A 2 12.08 17.63 8.51
N ASN A 3 12.00 16.89 9.60
CA ASN A 3 13.11 16.10 10.08
C ASN A 3 13.21 14.84 9.17
N ARG A 4 14.38 14.61 8.59
CA ARG A 4 14.52 13.49 7.64
C ARG A 4 14.40 12.10 8.29
N TYR A 5 14.40 12.02 9.61
CA TYR A 5 14.28 10.73 10.31
C TYR A 5 12.92 10.51 10.95
N PHE A 6 12.11 11.54 11.05
CA PHE A 6 10.80 11.46 11.73
C PHE A 6 9.75 12.12 10.84
N VAL A 7 8.66 11.42 10.57
CA VAL A 7 7.57 11.93 9.75
C VAL A 7 6.26 11.75 10.50
N ARG A 8 5.47 12.83 10.57
CA ARG A 8 4.11 12.77 11.13
C ARG A 8 3.12 12.68 9.99
N ALA A 9 2.18 11.74 10.10
CA ALA A 9 1.18 11.55 9.05
C ALA A 9 0.38 12.83 8.78
N GLU A 10 0.13 13.63 9.81
CA GLU A 10 -0.60 14.89 9.67
C GLU A 10 0.15 15.95 8.88
N ASP A 11 1.47 15.83 8.75
CA ASP A 11 2.31 16.80 8.07
C ASP A 11 2.58 16.47 6.60
N VAL A 12 2.14 15.31 6.11
CA VAL A 12 2.36 14.93 4.72
C VAL A 12 1.05 15.00 3.94
N PRO A 13 1.13 15.33 2.63
CA PRO A 13 -0.08 15.42 1.82
C PRO A 13 -0.68 14.05 1.54
N ALA A 14 -2.00 14.01 1.47
CA ALA A 14 -2.70 12.82 1.02
C ALA A 14 -2.74 12.81 -0.51
N TYR A 15 -2.78 11.62 -1.10
CA TYR A 15 -2.92 11.46 -2.54
C TYR A 15 -3.78 10.24 -2.86
N HIS A 16 -4.29 10.20 -4.09
CA HIS A 16 -5.05 9.05 -4.59
C HIS A 16 -4.14 8.21 -5.46
N PRO A 17 -3.82 6.98 -5.05
CA PRO A 17 -2.90 6.16 -5.83
C PRO A 17 -3.51 5.71 -7.16
N ALA A 18 -2.66 5.58 -8.18
CA ALA A 18 -3.07 5.06 -9.47
C ALA A 18 -3.53 3.60 -9.34
N ASN A 19 -4.43 3.16 -10.23
CA ASN A 19 -4.93 1.79 -10.26
C ASN A 19 -5.65 1.35 -8.97
N HIS A 20 -6.17 2.31 -8.21
CA HIS A 20 -6.96 2.09 -7.00
C HIS A 20 -8.29 2.81 -7.11
N THR A 21 -9.28 2.33 -6.38
CA THR A 21 -10.57 3.01 -6.19
C THR A 21 -10.77 3.29 -4.71
N GLY A 22 -11.45 4.40 -4.39
CA GLY A 22 -11.83 4.72 -3.01
C GLY A 22 -10.68 4.67 -2.00
N THR A 23 -9.46 5.00 -2.44
CA THR A 23 -8.25 4.88 -1.62
C THR A 23 -7.57 6.23 -1.49
N VAL A 24 -7.13 6.54 -0.27
CA VAL A 24 -6.33 7.74 0.03
C VAL A 24 -5.06 7.27 0.72
N ASN A 25 -3.92 7.67 0.20
CA ASN A 25 -2.61 7.29 0.74
C ASN A 25 -1.84 8.49 1.27
N LYS A 26 -0.97 8.22 2.25
CA LYS A 26 0.04 9.19 2.72
C LYS A 26 1.38 8.50 2.73
N ARG A 27 2.39 9.10 2.08
CA ARG A 27 3.76 8.60 2.12
C ARG A 27 4.39 9.02 3.43
N LEU A 28 4.92 8.04 4.15
CA LEU A 28 5.56 8.28 5.45
C LEU A 28 7.07 8.20 5.35
N ILE A 29 7.58 7.18 4.65
CA ILE A 29 9.01 6.98 4.44
C ILE A 29 9.25 6.78 2.96
N ASP A 30 10.09 7.59 2.36
CA ASP A 30 10.48 7.44 0.95
C ASP A 30 11.77 8.21 0.67
N PRO A 31 12.33 8.09 -0.54
CA PRO A 31 13.57 8.78 -0.87
C PRO A 31 13.53 10.30 -0.71
N LYS A 32 12.38 10.92 -1.00
CA LYS A 32 12.26 12.39 -0.92
C LYS A 32 12.12 12.89 0.50
N LEU A 33 11.32 12.22 1.32
CA LEU A 33 11.05 12.65 2.69
C LEU A 33 12.21 12.36 3.63
N THR A 34 12.80 11.17 3.51
CA THR A 34 13.77 10.68 4.49
C THR A 34 15.11 10.29 3.90
N GLY A 35 15.23 10.23 2.56
CA GLY A 35 16.44 9.74 1.91
C GLY A 35 16.56 8.22 1.93
N ALA A 36 15.45 7.51 2.21
CA ALA A 36 15.44 6.06 2.20
C ALA A 36 15.79 5.53 0.80
N LYS A 37 16.66 4.52 0.73
CA LYS A 37 17.11 3.98 -0.57
C LYS A 37 16.39 2.71 -0.97
N ASN A 38 16.06 1.86 -0.01
CA ASN A 38 15.60 0.51 -0.27
C ASN A 38 14.19 0.24 0.23
N ILE A 39 13.53 1.24 0.79
CA ILE A 39 12.22 1.04 1.42
C ILE A 39 11.34 2.28 1.24
N GLU A 40 10.05 2.03 1.06
CA GLU A 40 9.00 3.05 1.10
C GLU A 40 7.88 2.56 1.99
N ILE A 41 7.34 3.44 2.84
CA ILE A 41 6.22 3.10 3.70
C ILE A 41 5.10 4.10 3.45
N VAL A 42 3.90 3.57 3.20
CA VAL A 42 2.69 4.33 2.91
C VAL A 42 1.59 3.87 3.86
N CYS A 43 0.81 4.81 4.36
CA CYS A 43 -0.40 4.48 5.10
C CYS A 43 -1.60 4.72 4.18
N GLY A 44 -2.41 3.68 3.94
CA GLY A 44 -3.56 3.75 3.07
C GLY A 44 -4.86 3.62 3.83
N THR A 45 -5.88 4.36 3.37
CA THR A 45 -7.25 4.22 3.87
C THR A 45 -8.14 3.91 2.67
N LEU A 46 -8.85 2.79 2.73
CA LEU A 46 -9.67 2.29 1.65
C LEU A 46 -11.12 2.19 2.11
N GLN A 47 -12.03 2.75 1.30
CA GLN A 47 -13.46 2.63 1.59
C GLN A 47 -13.94 1.21 1.27
N PRO A 48 -14.95 0.68 1.99
CA PRO A 48 -15.49 -0.65 1.72
C PRO A 48 -15.87 -0.84 0.26
N GLY A 49 -15.52 -2.00 -0.30
CA GLY A 49 -15.80 -2.34 -1.70
C GLY A 49 -14.76 -1.80 -2.68
N ASN A 50 -13.77 -1.06 -2.20
CA ASN A 50 -12.76 -0.42 -3.04
C ASN A 50 -11.38 -0.94 -2.71
N GLY A 51 -10.40 -0.60 -3.53
CA GLY A 51 -9.03 -0.98 -3.28
C GLY A 51 -8.18 -1.04 -4.54
N ALA A 52 -7.13 -1.84 -4.46
CA ALA A 52 -6.21 -2.05 -5.57
C ALA A 52 -6.83 -2.97 -6.61
N LEU A 53 -6.94 -2.49 -7.83
CA LEU A 53 -7.33 -3.31 -8.99
C LEU A 53 -6.18 -4.26 -9.34
N PRO A 54 -6.44 -5.33 -10.09
CA PRO A 54 -5.38 -6.30 -10.42
C PRO A 54 -4.16 -5.63 -11.05
N HIS A 55 -2.99 -5.85 -10.46
CA HIS A 55 -1.74 -5.29 -10.98
C HIS A 55 -0.54 -6.03 -10.37
N ALA A 56 0.64 -5.75 -10.91
CA ALA A 56 1.91 -6.27 -10.41
C ALA A 56 2.96 -5.16 -10.43
N HIS A 57 3.96 -5.28 -9.56
CA HIS A 57 5.08 -4.33 -9.52
C HIS A 57 6.36 -5.03 -9.94
N PRO A 58 6.88 -4.73 -11.16
CA PRO A 58 8.14 -5.34 -11.60
C PRO A 58 9.29 -4.99 -10.66
N GLY A 59 9.97 -6.02 -10.16
CA GLY A 59 11.15 -5.86 -9.32
C GLY A 59 10.90 -5.31 -7.92
N ILE A 60 9.64 -5.17 -7.49
CA ILE A 60 9.31 -4.60 -6.18
C ILE A 60 8.51 -5.59 -5.35
N GLU A 61 9.02 -5.89 -4.17
CA GLU A 61 8.26 -6.64 -3.17
C GLU A 61 7.34 -5.68 -2.42
N GLN A 62 6.17 -6.17 -2.02
CA GLN A 62 5.21 -5.37 -1.26
C GLN A 62 4.68 -6.16 -0.09
N VAL A 63 4.53 -5.47 1.05
CA VAL A 63 3.90 -6.02 2.24
C VAL A 63 2.76 -5.10 2.63
N CYS A 64 1.63 -5.67 3.02
CA CYS A 64 0.52 -4.92 3.60
C CYS A 64 0.24 -5.44 5.00
N TYR A 65 0.25 -4.54 5.98
CA TYR A 65 -0.07 -4.86 7.37
C TYR A 65 -1.38 -4.18 7.74
N MET A 66 -2.37 -4.96 8.17
CA MET A 66 -3.71 -4.47 8.48
C MET A 66 -3.73 -3.76 9.84
N LEU A 67 -4.19 -2.51 9.84
CA LEU A 67 -4.34 -1.72 11.06
C LEU A 67 -5.79 -1.70 11.54
N GLU A 68 -6.76 -1.47 10.63
CA GLU A 68 -8.19 -1.39 10.94
C GLU A 68 -9.00 -1.95 9.78
N GLY A 69 -10.21 -2.44 10.09
CA GLY A 69 -11.12 -2.92 9.07
C GLY A 69 -10.77 -4.32 8.60
N ALA A 70 -11.22 -4.66 7.40
CA ALA A 70 -11.01 -5.97 6.82
C ALA A 70 -10.82 -5.87 5.31
N ALA A 71 -10.14 -6.85 4.73
CA ALA A 71 -9.91 -6.91 3.30
C ALA A 71 -9.91 -8.36 2.82
N ILE A 72 -10.24 -8.55 1.54
CA ILE A 72 -10.00 -9.80 0.84
C ILE A 72 -8.81 -9.57 -0.09
N VAL A 73 -7.83 -10.45 0.01
CA VAL A 73 -6.57 -10.32 -0.75
C VAL A 73 -6.39 -11.57 -1.59
N GLU A 74 -5.96 -11.37 -2.85
CA GLU A 74 -5.67 -12.48 -3.74
C GLU A 74 -4.27 -12.31 -4.32
N VAL A 75 -3.47 -13.35 -4.22
CA VAL A 75 -2.10 -13.39 -4.76
C VAL A 75 -1.75 -14.85 -5.07
N ASP A 76 -1.15 -15.06 -6.23
CA ASP A 76 -0.71 -16.40 -6.67
C ASP A 76 -1.84 -17.44 -6.57
N GLY A 77 -3.06 -17.07 -6.98
CA GLY A 77 -4.21 -17.97 -6.93
C GLY A 77 -4.75 -18.25 -5.54
N GLN A 78 -4.17 -17.68 -4.51
CA GLN A 78 -4.62 -17.82 -3.12
C GLN A 78 -5.45 -16.61 -2.72
N ARG A 79 -6.56 -16.86 -2.05
CA ARG A 79 -7.48 -15.82 -1.61
C ARG A 79 -7.71 -15.95 -0.12
N GLN A 80 -7.55 -14.84 0.61
CA GLN A 80 -7.66 -14.82 2.06
C GLN A 80 -8.34 -13.56 2.54
N GLN A 81 -9.19 -13.68 3.57
CA GLN A 81 -9.70 -12.54 4.29
C GLN A 81 -8.73 -12.18 5.42
N LEU A 82 -8.40 -10.88 5.53
CA LEU A 82 -7.50 -10.36 6.54
C LEU A 82 -8.21 -9.35 7.42
N GLY A 83 -7.83 -9.32 8.69
CA GLY A 83 -8.29 -8.33 9.66
C GLY A 83 -7.12 -7.70 10.42
N PRO A 84 -7.37 -6.82 11.42
CA PRO A 84 -6.31 -6.12 12.13
C PRO A 84 -5.26 -7.07 12.70
N GLY A 85 -3.99 -6.74 12.46
CA GLY A 85 -2.87 -7.56 12.90
C GLY A 85 -2.40 -8.59 11.88
N ASP A 86 -3.18 -8.81 10.82
CA ASP A 86 -2.79 -9.72 9.75
C ASP A 86 -1.91 -9.02 8.72
N CYS A 87 -1.11 -9.80 8.03
CA CYS A 87 -0.14 -9.30 7.07
C CYS A 87 -0.18 -10.14 5.81
N CYS A 88 0.05 -9.52 4.64
CA CYS A 88 0.20 -10.26 3.40
C CYS A 88 1.46 -9.81 2.67
N TYR A 89 1.96 -10.70 1.81
CA TYR A 89 3.18 -10.48 1.05
C TYR A 89 2.90 -10.68 -0.44
N PHE A 90 3.32 -9.72 -1.24
CA PHE A 90 3.24 -9.78 -2.69
C PHE A 90 4.65 -9.87 -3.25
N PRO A 91 5.04 -11.03 -3.81
CA PRO A 91 6.33 -11.15 -4.48
C PRO A 91 6.48 -10.16 -5.62
N ALA A 92 7.71 -9.80 -5.94
CA ALA A 92 7.98 -9.00 -7.13
C ALA A 92 7.40 -9.69 -8.37
N ASP A 93 6.87 -8.90 -9.29
CA ASP A 93 6.31 -9.35 -10.57
C ASP A 93 5.01 -10.16 -10.45
N MET A 94 4.50 -10.40 -9.26
CA MET A 94 3.31 -11.21 -9.04
C MET A 94 2.05 -10.35 -9.03
N TRP A 95 1.05 -10.75 -9.83
CA TRP A 95 -0.27 -10.10 -9.84
C TRP A 95 -0.97 -10.28 -8.49
N HIS A 96 -1.58 -9.20 -8.03
CA HIS A 96 -2.32 -9.23 -6.77
C HIS A 96 -3.51 -8.28 -6.82
N VAL A 97 -4.48 -8.53 -5.92
CA VAL A 97 -5.69 -7.73 -5.76
C VAL A 97 -5.91 -7.52 -4.27
N PHE A 98 -6.32 -6.32 -3.88
CA PHE A 98 -6.63 -6.00 -2.48
C PHE A 98 -7.94 -5.24 -2.47
N THR A 99 -8.96 -5.78 -1.79
CA THR A 99 -10.29 -5.19 -1.74
C THR A 99 -10.74 -5.04 -0.29
N ALA A 100 -11.01 -3.81 0.12
CA ALA A 100 -11.59 -3.55 1.44
C ALA A 100 -13.03 -4.09 1.50
N ILE A 101 -13.37 -4.70 2.61
CA ILE A 101 -14.72 -5.26 2.84
C ILE A 101 -15.25 -4.80 4.19
N GLY A 102 -16.54 -5.09 4.45
CA GLY A 102 -17.17 -4.75 5.72
C GLY A 102 -17.84 -3.37 5.67
N ALA A 103 -18.17 -2.83 6.84
CA ALA A 103 -18.94 -1.60 6.96
C ALA A 103 -18.11 -0.36 7.27
N THR A 104 -16.82 -0.55 7.60
CA THR A 104 -15.92 0.54 8.00
C THR A 104 -14.71 0.59 7.08
N PRO A 105 -14.06 1.76 6.96
CA PRO A 105 -12.84 1.87 6.15
C PRO A 105 -11.74 0.92 6.63
N CYS A 106 -10.98 0.40 5.67
CA CYS A 106 -9.80 -0.41 5.92
C CYS A 106 -8.59 0.51 6.00
N LYS A 107 -7.80 0.39 7.05
CA LYS A 107 -6.54 1.12 7.18
C LYS A 107 -5.40 0.13 7.15
N VAL A 108 -4.41 0.40 6.30
CA VAL A 108 -3.33 -0.54 6.03
C VAL A 108 -2.00 0.21 5.95
N LEU A 109 -0.96 -0.44 6.44
CA LEU A 109 0.41 0.02 6.25
C LEU A 109 0.99 -0.75 5.08
N VAL A 110 1.46 -0.04 4.06
CA VAL A 110 2.00 -0.64 2.83
C VAL A 110 3.50 -0.37 2.78
N ILE A 111 4.27 -1.42 2.57
CA ILE A 111 5.72 -1.36 2.52
C ILE A 111 6.19 -1.87 1.16
N TYR A 112 6.97 -1.06 0.45
CA TYR A 112 7.60 -1.43 -0.83
C TYR A 112 9.10 -1.51 -0.68
N SER A 113 9.72 -2.48 -1.31
CA SER A 113 11.16 -2.62 -1.38
C SER A 113 11.57 -3.16 -2.75
N PRO A 114 12.31 -2.38 -3.56
CA PRO A 114 12.68 -0.97 -3.40
C PRO A 114 11.47 -0.02 -3.49
N PRO A 115 11.66 1.29 -3.27
CA PRO A 115 10.57 2.25 -3.35
C PRO A 115 9.84 2.24 -4.68
N TYR A 116 8.51 2.32 -4.63
CA TYR A 116 7.65 2.39 -5.82
C TYR A 116 7.46 3.83 -6.30
N GLU A 117 7.25 4.78 -5.39
CA GLU A 117 7.08 6.22 -5.64
C GLU A 117 5.98 6.56 -6.65
N GLU A 118 4.97 5.71 -6.82
CA GLU A 118 3.92 5.87 -7.84
C GLU A 118 4.50 5.97 -9.27
N ASP A 119 5.68 5.41 -9.49
CA ASP A 119 6.34 5.41 -10.79
C ASP A 119 5.60 4.46 -11.74
N SER A 120 5.01 5.02 -12.81
CA SER A 120 4.21 4.23 -13.74
C SER A 120 5.01 3.14 -14.47
N SER A 121 6.33 3.26 -14.51
CA SER A 121 7.20 2.23 -15.08
C SER A 121 7.37 1.02 -14.15
N ARG A 122 6.95 1.14 -12.88
CA ARG A 122 7.09 0.09 -11.87
C ARG A 122 5.76 -0.57 -11.52
N VAL A 123 4.80 -0.52 -12.42
CA VAL A 123 3.51 -1.19 -12.26
C VAL A 123 3.03 -1.71 -13.60
N ILE A 124 2.52 -2.94 -13.60
CA ILE A 124 1.86 -3.58 -14.76
C ILE A 124 0.40 -3.79 -14.39
N ARG A 125 -0.49 -3.45 -15.32
CA ARG A 125 -1.95 -3.57 -15.14
C ARG A 125 -2.54 -4.63 -16.05
#